data_0c8ffed495b911491536fabeb309ccbe
#
_entry.id   0c8ffed495b911491536fabeb309ccbe
#
_cell.length_a   1.000
_cell.length_b   1.000
_cell.length_c   1.000
_cell.angle_alpha   90.00
_cell.angle_beta   90.00
_cell.angle_gamma   90.00
#
_symmetry.space_group_name_H-M   'P 1'
#
loop_
_entity.id
_entity.type
_entity.pdbx_description
1 polymer ?
#
loop_
_entity_poly.entity_id
_entity_poly.type
_entity_poly.pdbx_seq_one_letter_code
_entity_poly.pdbx_strand_id
1 'polypeptide(L)'
;MDTDYEAVVYDLDGTLVHLAVDWAVVATDVIEVYDEAGVDARGADLWGLMERADDHGIASEVEAAISEHEHAGAHDSRRLPLADELLDRSVPVGVCSLNCERACRIALDSHDLAAAIEAVVGRDSVDTHKPDPEPLLATVSQLGVEPSEAVFVGDSPRDGTTAERAGVDFRRV
;
A
#
# COMPACT_ATOMS: atom_id res chain seq x y z
N MET A 1 6.44 17.91 14.49
CA MET A 1 6.00 17.57 15.84
C MET A 1 4.56 17.13 15.77
N ASP A 2 4.32 15.84 15.70
CA ASP A 2 2.96 15.27 15.68
C ASP A 2 2.64 14.76 17.09
N THR A 3 2.63 15.67 18.06
CA THR A 3 2.42 15.35 19.49
C THR A 3 0.94 15.23 19.88
N ASP A 4 0.05 15.42 18.91
CA ASP A 4 -1.40 15.44 19.17
C ASP A 4 -2.13 14.17 18.69
N TYR A 5 -1.44 13.23 18.02
CA TYR A 5 -2.03 11.99 17.54
C TYR A 5 -1.65 10.80 18.42
N GLU A 6 -2.61 9.91 18.63
CA GLU A 6 -2.45 8.66 19.39
C GLU A 6 -1.85 7.53 18.53
N ALA A 7 -1.87 7.65 17.19
CA ALA A 7 -1.25 6.72 16.26
C ALA A 7 -0.83 7.40 14.96
N VAL A 8 0.16 6.82 14.27
CA VAL A 8 0.59 7.25 12.94
C VAL A 8 0.52 6.08 11.97
N VAL A 9 -0.13 6.29 10.84
CA VAL A 9 -0.14 5.33 9.73
C VAL A 9 0.68 5.91 8.58
N TYR A 10 1.54 5.09 7.97
CA TYR A 10 2.33 5.47 6.80
C TYR A 10 1.88 4.71 5.56
N ASP A 11 1.90 5.36 4.41
CA ASP A 11 2.06 4.65 3.14
C ASP A 11 3.47 4.05 3.08
N LEU A 12 3.70 3.10 2.18
CA LEU A 12 4.97 2.41 2.06
C LEU A 12 5.83 2.97 0.93
N ASP A 13 5.42 2.68 -0.33
CA ASP A 13 6.21 3.01 -1.52
C ASP A 13 6.12 4.49 -1.86
N GLY A 14 7.26 5.16 -1.93
CA GLY A 14 7.36 6.62 -2.06
C GLY A 14 7.32 7.37 -0.72
N THR A 15 7.09 6.69 0.40
CA THR A 15 6.98 7.28 1.75
C THR A 15 8.07 6.74 2.69
N LEU A 16 8.06 5.47 3.03
CA LEU A 16 9.07 4.83 3.89
C LEU A 16 10.21 4.21 3.08
N VAL A 17 9.89 3.65 1.95
CA VAL A 17 10.83 3.01 1.02
C VAL A 17 10.48 3.39 -0.41
N HIS A 18 11.39 3.11 -1.33
CA HIS A 18 11.12 3.11 -2.75
C HIS A 18 11.32 1.68 -3.28
N LEU A 19 10.24 1.03 -3.70
CA LEU A 19 10.29 -0.30 -4.29
C LEU A 19 10.97 -0.25 -5.68
N ALA A 20 11.83 -1.22 -5.95
CA ALA A 20 12.47 -1.34 -7.25
C ALA A 20 11.56 -2.09 -8.24
N VAL A 21 10.41 -1.49 -8.58
CA VAL A 21 9.41 -2.03 -9.51
C VAL A 21 9.37 -1.21 -10.79
N ASP A 22 9.49 -1.88 -11.93
CA ASP A 22 9.20 -1.27 -13.24
C ASP A 22 7.73 -1.49 -13.60
N TRP A 23 6.91 -0.50 -13.30
CA TRP A 23 5.46 -0.58 -13.51
C TRP A 23 5.06 -0.71 -14.99
N ALA A 24 5.93 -0.35 -15.94
CA ALA A 24 5.67 -0.59 -17.37
C ALA A 24 5.80 -2.07 -17.71
N VAL A 25 6.76 -2.77 -17.09
CA VAL A 25 6.90 -4.23 -17.23
C VAL A 25 5.73 -4.94 -16.55
N VAL A 26 5.35 -4.53 -15.36
CA VAL A 26 4.15 -5.08 -14.67
C VAL A 26 2.91 -4.96 -15.54
N ALA A 27 2.68 -3.79 -16.13
CA ALA A 27 1.52 -3.58 -17.02
C ALA A 27 1.57 -4.51 -18.25
N THR A 28 2.75 -4.77 -18.80
CA THR A 28 2.92 -5.71 -19.93
C THR A 28 2.53 -7.13 -19.50
N ASP A 29 3.01 -7.62 -18.36
CA ASP A 29 2.73 -8.96 -17.85
C ASP A 29 1.22 -9.12 -17.54
N VAL A 30 0.59 -8.10 -16.99
CA VAL A 30 -0.87 -8.10 -16.76
C VAL A 30 -1.64 -8.16 -18.08
N ILE A 31 -1.19 -7.43 -19.11
CA ILE A 31 -1.80 -7.49 -20.45
C ILE A 31 -1.66 -8.91 -21.04
N GLU A 32 -0.53 -9.59 -20.84
CA GLU A 32 -0.35 -10.98 -21.27
C GLU A 32 -1.36 -11.93 -20.59
N VAL A 33 -1.65 -11.74 -19.30
CA VAL A 33 -2.70 -12.50 -18.60
C VAL A 33 -4.07 -12.31 -19.27
N TYR A 34 -4.40 -11.07 -19.64
CA TYR A 34 -5.65 -10.77 -20.37
C TYR A 34 -5.68 -11.42 -21.74
N ASP A 35 -4.58 -11.35 -22.50
CA ASP A 35 -4.47 -11.95 -23.84
C ASP A 35 -4.61 -13.48 -23.77
N GLU A 36 -3.99 -14.14 -22.80
CA GLU A 36 -4.11 -15.60 -22.58
C GLU A 36 -5.55 -16.01 -22.26
N ALA A 37 -6.27 -15.15 -21.54
CA ALA A 37 -7.70 -15.35 -21.24
C ALA A 37 -8.63 -14.99 -22.39
N GLY A 38 -8.12 -14.43 -23.49
CA GLY A 38 -8.91 -13.97 -24.63
C GLY A 38 -9.74 -12.72 -24.33
N VAL A 39 -9.31 -11.90 -23.37
CA VAL A 39 -10.00 -10.68 -22.92
C VAL A 39 -9.23 -9.45 -23.37
N ASP A 40 -9.96 -8.44 -23.88
CA ASP A 40 -9.37 -7.19 -24.35
C ASP A 40 -8.92 -6.29 -23.19
N ALA A 41 -7.62 -6.03 -23.11
CA ALA A 41 -7.01 -5.16 -22.10
C ALA A 41 -7.00 -3.66 -22.49
N ARG A 42 -7.40 -3.31 -23.72
CA ARG A 42 -7.30 -1.94 -24.24
C ARG A 42 -8.15 -0.94 -23.46
N GLY A 43 -7.63 0.29 -23.33
CA GLY A 43 -8.36 1.41 -22.78
C GLY A 43 -8.38 1.47 -21.25
N ALA A 44 -7.61 0.64 -20.57
CA ALA A 44 -7.43 0.69 -19.13
C ALA A 44 -5.93 0.79 -18.78
N ASP A 45 -5.61 1.52 -17.71
CA ASP A 45 -4.30 1.47 -17.08
C ASP A 45 -4.17 0.24 -16.17
N LEU A 46 -3.00 0.03 -15.57
CA LEU A 46 -2.73 -1.13 -14.72
C LEU A 46 -3.79 -1.32 -13.60
N TRP A 47 -4.19 -0.23 -12.95
CA TRP A 47 -5.15 -0.28 -11.86
C TRP A 47 -6.57 -0.58 -12.35
N GLY A 48 -6.94 -0.04 -13.51
CA GLY A 48 -8.19 -0.37 -14.18
C GLY A 48 -8.25 -1.82 -14.66
N LEU A 49 -7.12 -2.40 -15.12
CA LEU A 49 -7.02 -3.81 -15.43
C LEU A 49 -7.18 -4.68 -14.17
N MET A 50 -6.54 -4.30 -13.07
CA MET A 50 -6.69 -5.01 -11.81
C MET A 50 -8.15 -5.01 -11.31
N GLU A 51 -8.84 -3.86 -11.37
CA GLU A 51 -10.24 -3.75 -10.95
C GLU A 51 -11.19 -4.58 -11.83
N ARG A 52 -10.93 -4.65 -13.12
CA ARG A 52 -11.76 -5.39 -14.08
C ARG A 52 -11.50 -6.90 -14.12
N ALA A 53 -10.41 -7.35 -13.52
CA ALA A 53 -9.98 -8.75 -13.59
C ALA A 53 -11.01 -9.72 -12.99
N ASP A 54 -11.70 -9.32 -11.93
CA ASP A 54 -12.73 -10.13 -11.28
C ASP A 54 -13.94 -10.38 -12.21
N ASP A 55 -14.37 -9.38 -12.98
CA ASP A 55 -15.46 -9.50 -13.94
C ASP A 55 -15.18 -10.55 -15.04
N HIS A 56 -13.91 -10.88 -15.26
CA HIS A 56 -13.45 -11.85 -16.26
C HIS A 56 -12.95 -13.16 -15.64
N GLY A 57 -13.00 -13.30 -14.31
CA GLY A 57 -12.57 -14.50 -13.61
C GLY A 57 -11.05 -14.74 -13.64
N ILE A 58 -10.24 -13.69 -13.82
CA ILE A 58 -8.77 -13.72 -13.88
C ILE A 58 -8.10 -12.89 -12.79
N ALA A 59 -8.83 -12.55 -11.74
CA ALA A 59 -8.31 -11.71 -10.66
C ALA A 59 -7.10 -12.33 -9.98
N SER A 60 -7.10 -13.65 -9.75
CA SER A 60 -5.99 -14.37 -9.12
C SER A 60 -4.71 -14.33 -9.94
N GLU A 61 -4.81 -14.48 -11.25
CA GLU A 61 -3.68 -14.45 -12.18
C GLU A 61 -3.10 -13.04 -12.29
N VAL A 62 -3.95 -12.03 -12.37
CA VAL A 62 -3.54 -10.62 -12.39
C VAL A 62 -2.88 -10.24 -11.07
N GLU A 63 -3.46 -10.61 -9.93
CA GLU A 63 -2.88 -10.36 -8.61
C GLU A 63 -1.51 -11.06 -8.47
N ALA A 64 -1.37 -12.30 -8.92
CA ALA A 64 -0.11 -13.03 -8.89
C ALA A 64 0.97 -12.34 -9.72
N ALA A 65 0.63 -11.88 -10.93
CA ALA A 65 1.56 -11.18 -11.81
C ALA A 65 2.08 -9.88 -11.17
N ILE A 66 1.20 -9.07 -10.56
CA ILE A 66 1.59 -7.83 -9.89
C ILE A 66 2.44 -8.14 -8.65
N SER A 67 2.01 -9.07 -7.80
CA SER A 67 2.66 -9.39 -6.53
C SER A 67 4.07 -9.96 -6.72
N GLU A 68 4.34 -10.70 -7.78
CA GLU A 68 5.67 -11.22 -8.07
C GLU A 68 6.70 -10.09 -8.27
N HIS A 69 6.33 -9.06 -9.04
CA HIS A 69 7.16 -7.87 -9.21
C HIS A 69 7.32 -7.07 -7.92
N GLU A 70 6.26 -6.96 -7.14
CA GLU A 70 6.30 -6.26 -5.85
C GLU A 70 7.20 -6.98 -4.84
N HIS A 71 7.18 -8.32 -4.77
CA HIS A 71 8.07 -9.09 -3.90
C HIS A 71 9.53 -8.87 -4.28
N ALA A 72 9.86 -8.97 -5.56
CA ALA A 72 11.22 -8.72 -6.06
C ALA A 72 11.66 -7.28 -5.79
N GLY A 73 10.81 -6.31 -6.11
CA GLY A 73 11.08 -4.89 -5.88
C GLY A 73 11.19 -4.51 -4.40
N ALA A 74 10.51 -5.24 -3.53
CA ALA A 74 10.60 -5.04 -2.07
C ALA A 74 11.97 -5.50 -1.52
N HIS A 75 12.49 -6.63 -2.01
CA HIS A 75 13.85 -7.09 -1.67
C HIS A 75 14.93 -6.10 -2.10
N ASP A 76 14.77 -5.46 -3.26
CA ASP A 76 15.71 -4.51 -3.84
C ASP A 76 15.33 -3.05 -3.51
N SER A 77 14.42 -2.83 -2.57
CA SER A 77 13.93 -1.51 -2.19
C SER A 77 15.01 -0.65 -1.54
N ARG A 78 14.81 0.68 -1.66
CA ARG A 78 15.68 1.68 -1.03
C ARG A 78 14.94 2.38 0.10
N ARG A 79 15.57 2.50 1.27
CA ARG A 79 15.05 3.23 2.43
C ARG A 79 14.98 4.73 2.13
N LEU A 80 13.90 5.37 2.57
CA LEU A 80 13.68 6.81 2.48
C LEU A 80 13.82 7.49 3.85
N PRO A 81 14.06 8.80 3.91
CA PRO A 81 14.36 9.52 5.16
C PRO A 81 13.27 9.40 6.24
N LEU A 82 11.99 9.34 5.86
CA LEU A 82 10.89 9.18 6.82
C LEU A 82 10.93 7.88 7.62
N ALA A 83 11.60 6.85 7.10
CA ALA A 83 11.81 5.61 7.84
C ALA A 83 12.67 5.79 9.10
N ASP A 84 13.54 6.80 9.13
CA ASP A 84 14.31 7.14 10.33
C ASP A 84 13.42 7.85 11.36
N GLU A 85 12.56 8.76 10.91
CA GLU A 85 11.60 9.45 11.79
C GLU A 85 10.60 8.48 12.42
N LEU A 86 10.22 7.41 11.71
CA LEU A 86 9.33 6.38 12.20
C LEU A 86 9.89 5.70 13.45
N LEU A 87 11.19 5.42 13.47
CA LEU A 87 11.85 4.75 14.61
C LEU A 87 11.86 5.58 15.90
N ASP A 88 11.71 6.89 15.79
CA ASP A 88 11.66 7.82 16.91
C ASP A 88 10.23 8.03 17.46
N ARG A 89 9.21 7.37 16.89
CA ARG A 89 7.81 7.50 17.33
C ARG A 89 7.61 6.82 18.68
N SER A 90 6.85 7.50 19.54
CA SER A 90 6.43 7.00 20.86
C SER A 90 5.00 6.47 20.88
N VAL A 91 4.29 6.57 19.75
CA VAL A 91 2.90 6.10 19.55
C VAL A 91 2.89 4.90 18.61
N PRO A 92 1.83 4.06 18.65
CA PRO A 92 1.65 2.96 17.71
C PRO A 92 1.78 3.38 16.25
N VAL A 93 2.46 2.57 15.44
CA VAL A 93 2.70 2.84 14.03
C VAL A 93 2.15 1.71 13.17
N GLY A 94 1.42 2.08 12.11
CA GLY A 94 0.92 1.16 11.10
C GLY A 94 1.37 1.53 9.69
N VAL A 95 1.18 0.59 8.77
CA VAL A 95 1.38 0.77 7.33
C VAL A 95 0.09 0.42 6.59
N CYS A 96 -0.33 1.30 5.68
CA CYS A 96 -1.46 1.10 4.77
C CYS A 96 -1.01 1.38 3.34
N SER A 97 -0.91 0.34 2.51
CA SER A 97 -0.27 0.38 1.19
C SER A 97 -1.13 -0.22 0.09
N LEU A 98 -0.94 0.24 -1.16
CA LEU A 98 -1.46 -0.41 -2.37
C LEU A 98 -0.64 -1.63 -2.80
N ASN A 99 0.57 -1.81 -2.28
CA ASN A 99 1.34 -3.02 -2.49
C ASN A 99 0.72 -4.18 -1.72
N CYS A 100 0.91 -5.41 -2.19
CA CYS A 100 0.43 -6.58 -1.45
C CYS A 100 1.10 -6.66 -0.07
N GLU A 101 0.40 -7.20 0.92
CA GLU A 101 0.88 -7.25 2.31
C GLU A 101 2.25 -7.90 2.44
N ARG A 102 2.48 -8.99 1.70
CA ARG A 102 3.77 -9.69 1.73
C ARG A 102 4.93 -8.81 1.24
N ALA A 103 4.73 -8.04 0.17
CA ALA A 103 5.75 -7.09 -0.30
C ALA A 103 6.04 -6.01 0.75
N CYS A 104 4.99 -5.49 1.41
CA CYS A 104 5.16 -4.56 2.52
C CYS A 104 6.04 -5.15 3.62
N ARG A 105 5.77 -6.37 4.06
CA ARG A 105 6.54 -7.04 5.11
C ARG A 105 7.99 -7.31 4.68
N ILE A 106 8.21 -7.75 3.44
CA ILE A 106 9.57 -7.94 2.89
C ILE A 106 10.36 -6.63 2.94
N ALA A 107 9.77 -5.51 2.49
CA ALA A 107 10.44 -4.22 2.51
C ALA A 107 10.75 -3.74 3.93
N LEU A 108 9.80 -3.88 4.85
CA LEU A 108 9.99 -3.50 6.27
C LEU A 108 11.09 -4.34 6.94
N ASP A 109 11.13 -5.66 6.69
CA ASP A 109 12.18 -6.55 7.20
C ASP A 109 13.55 -6.21 6.60
N SER A 110 13.62 -5.93 5.30
CA SER A 110 14.86 -5.59 4.60
C SER A 110 15.54 -4.32 5.13
N HIS A 111 14.79 -3.47 5.79
CA HIS A 111 15.25 -2.18 6.33
C HIS A 111 15.21 -2.09 7.86
N ASP A 112 15.03 -3.22 8.56
CA ASP A 112 14.95 -3.29 10.03
C ASP A 112 13.83 -2.41 10.64
N LEU A 113 12.71 -2.23 9.90
CA LEU A 113 11.56 -1.43 10.32
C LEU A 113 10.45 -2.26 10.95
N ALA A 114 10.40 -3.56 10.69
CA ALA A 114 9.28 -4.43 11.06
C ALA A 114 8.97 -4.42 12.56
N ALA A 115 9.99 -4.34 13.41
CA ALA A 115 9.81 -4.33 14.87
C ALA A 115 9.12 -3.05 15.40
N ALA A 116 9.13 -1.96 14.63
CA ALA A 116 8.49 -0.70 14.99
C ALA A 116 7.06 -0.57 14.44
N ILE A 117 6.59 -1.54 13.63
CA ILE A 117 5.27 -1.53 12.99
C ILE A 117 4.34 -2.53 13.68
N GLU A 118 3.20 -2.06 14.16
CA GLU A 118 2.20 -2.87 14.85
C GLU A 118 1.10 -3.39 13.93
N ALA A 119 0.83 -2.70 12.82
CA ALA A 119 -0.20 -3.09 11.85
C ALA A 119 0.31 -2.92 10.42
N VAL A 120 0.06 -3.89 9.56
CA VAL A 120 0.35 -3.83 8.12
C VAL A 120 -0.90 -4.23 7.35
N VAL A 121 -1.43 -3.32 6.55
CA VAL A 121 -2.56 -3.56 5.65
C VAL A 121 -2.10 -3.25 4.23
N GLY A 122 -2.01 -4.29 3.42
CA GLY A 122 -1.70 -4.21 1.99
C GLY A 122 -2.95 -4.28 1.12
N ARG A 123 -2.75 -4.26 -0.19
CA ARG A 123 -3.83 -4.34 -1.19
C ARG A 123 -4.74 -5.55 -0.99
N ASP A 124 -4.19 -6.68 -0.59
CA ASP A 124 -4.83 -7.98 -0.45
C ASP A 124 -5.23 -8.33 0.99
N SER A 125 -5.04 -7.42 1.95
CA SER A 125 -5.37 -7.65 3.37
C SER A 125 -6.86 -7.51 3.67
N VAL A 126 -7.59 -6.71 2.89
CA VAL A 126 -9.02 -6.46 2.98
C VAL A 126 -9.64 -6.52 1.58
N ASP A 127 -10.98 -6.52 1.48
CA ASP A 127 -11.68 -6.70 0.20
C ASP A 127 -11.59 -5.48 -0.74
N THR A 128 -11.27 -4.33 -0.20
CA THR A 128 -11.12 -3.07 -0.96
C THR A 128 -9.67 -2.55 -0.90
N HIS A 129 -9.35 -1.54 -1.69
CA HIS A 129 -8.04 -0.90 -1.71
C HIS A 129 -8.17 0.62 -1.87
N LYS A 130 -7.10 1.35 -1.51
CA LYS A 130 -7.06 2.81 -1.64
C LYS A 130 -7.49 3.24 -3.07
N PRO A 131 -8.35 4.24 -3.24
CA PRO A 131 -8.79 5.26 -2.28
C PRO A 131 -10.03 4.92 -1.45
N ASP A 132 -10.48 3.66 -1.38
CA ASP A 132 -11.50 3.25 -0.43
C ASP A 132 -10.98 3.43 1.01
N PRO A 133 -11.81 3.86 1.97
CA PRO A 133 -11.36 4.08 3.34
C PRO A 133 -11.12 2.80 4.14
N GLU A 134 -11.67 1.66 3.73
CA GLU A 134 -11.62 0.41 4.50
C GLU A 134 -10.20 -0.02 4.88
N PRO A 135 -9.18 -0.01 3.98
CA PRO A 135 -7.83 -0.41 4.35
C PRO A 135 -7.24 0.46 5.47
N LEU A 136 -7.46 1.77 5.41
CA LEU A 136 -6.97 2.70 6.43
C LEU A 136 -7.72 2.54 7.74
N LEU A 137 -9.05 2.38 7.71
CA LEU A 137 -9.86 2.09 8.89
C LEU A 137 -9.47 0.77 9.55
N ALA A 138 -9.16 -0.27 8.76
CA ALA A 138 -8.65 -1.54 9.27
C ALA A 138 -7.30 -1.36 9.97
N THR A 139 -6.40 -0.56 9.40
CA THR A 139 -5.10 -0.24 10.01
C THR A 139 -5.28 0.48 11.36
N VAL A 140 -6.07 1.54 11.38
CA VAL A 140 -6.34 2.34 12.60
C VAL A 140 -7.00 1.49 13.68
N SER A 141 -7.95 0.61 13.31
CA SER A 141 -8.60 -0.34 14.23
C SER A 141 -7.61 -1.31 14.85
N GLN A 142 -6.64 -1.83 14.07
CA GLN A 142 -5.59 -2.71 14.59
C GLN A 142 -4.65 -1.99 15.57
N LEU A 143 -4.46 -0.67 15.41
CA LEU A 143 -3.69 0.15 16.34
C LEU A 143 -4.47 0.52 17.61
N GLY A 144 -5.77 0.23 17.65
CA GLY A 144 -6.61 0.43 18.83
C GLY A 144 -7.01 1.88 19.11
N VAL A 145 -7.02 2.75 18.10
CA VAL A 145 -7.39 4.16 18.20
C VAL A 145 -8.57 4.51 17.31
N GLU A 146 -9.20 5.66 17.56
CA GLU A 146 -10.26 6.18 16.68
C GLU A 146 -9.65 6.91 15.46
N PRO A 147 -10.35 6.95 14.32
CA PRO A 147 -9.86 7.64 13.11
C PRO A 147 -9.43 9.08 13.34
N SER A 148 -10.15 9.84 14.17
CA SER A 148 -9.85 11.24 14.51
C SER A 148 -8.62 11.41 15.40
N GLU A 149 -8.08 10.34 15.95
CA GLU A 149 -6.88 10.32 16.81
C GLU A 149 -5.63 9.89 16.04
N ALA A 150 -5.77 9.53 14.77
CA ALA A 150 -4.70 9.07 13.91
C ALA A 150 -4.35 10.09 12.81
N VAL A 151 -3.11 10.04 12.33
CA VAL A 151 -2.68 10.75 11.14
C VAL A 151 -2.16 9.74 10.10
N PHE A 152 -2.56 9.92 8.84
CA PHE A 152 -2.04 9.17 7.71
C PHE A 152 -0.99 10.00 6.97
N VAL A 153 0.19 9.45 6.76
CA VAL A 153 1.34 10.09 6.11
C VAL A 153 1.60 9.40 4.79
N GLY A 154 1.54 10.14 3.68
CA GLY A 154 1.71 9.57 2.34
C GLY A 154 2.13 10.59 1.30
N ASP A 155 2.56 10.12 0.13
CA ASP A 155 3.12 10.95 -0.94
C ASP A 155 2.12 11.24 -2.08
N SER A 156 1.00 10.52 -2.14
CA SER A 156 0.08 10.56 -3.27
C SER A 156 -1.24 11.29 -2.98
N PRO A 157 -1.90 11.86 -4.01
CA PRO A 157 -3.27 12.37 -3.88
C PRO A 157 -4.27 11.29 -3.46
N ARG A 158 -4.03 10.03 -3.82
CA ARG A 158 -4.86 8.88 -3.44
C ARG A 158 -4.87 8.66 -1.93
N ASP A 159 -3.72 8.84 -1.28
CA ASP A 159 -3.62 8.73 0.19
C ASP A 159 -4.45 9.81 0.87
N GLY A 160 -4.39 11.05 0.38
CA GLY A 160 -5.22 12.14 0.87
C GLY A 160 -6.72 11.86 0.74
N THR A 161 -7.14 11.31 -0.40
CA THR A 161 -8.56 10.92 -0.62
C THR A 161 -8.97 9.78 0.32
N THR A 162 -8.09 8.79 0.54
CA THR A 162 -8.33 7.71 1.49
C THR A 162 -8.52 8.24 2.91
N ALA A 163 -7.63 9.13 3.36
CA ALA A 163 -7.70 9.74 4.68
C ALA A 163 -8.98 10.56 4.88
N GLU A 164 -9.33 11.42 3.92
CA GLU A 164 -10.56 12.21 3.95
C GLU A 164 -11.80 11.32 4.11
N ARG A 165 -11.89 10.25 3.33
CA ARG A 165 -13.01 9.30 3.40
C ARG A 165 -13.07 8.51 4.70
N ALA A 166 -11.90 8.24 5.28
CA ALA A 166 -11.77 7.52 6.55
C ALA A 166 -11.98 8.42 7.78
N GLY A 167 -12.02 9.73 7.63
CA GLY A 167 -12.05 10.68 8.74
C GLY A 167 -10.75 10.71 9.55
N VAL A 168 -9.62 10.43 8.89
CA VAL A 168 -8.26 10.46 9.43
C VAL A 168 -7.55 11.70 8.91
N ASP A 169 -6.80 12.39 9.75
CA ASP A 169 -5.99 13.53 9.31
C ASP A 169 -4.91 13.07 8.33
N PHE A 170 -4.54 13.94 7.38
CA PHE A 170 -3.56 13.61 6.34
C PHE A 170 -2.37 14.56 6.34
N ARG A 171 -1.17 14.00 6.28
CA ARG A 171 0.08 14.73 6.04
C ARG A 171 0.74 14.25 4.75
N ARG A 172 0.82 15.14 3.78
CA ARG A 172 1.55 14.86 2.54
C ARG A 172 3.05 15.11 2.71
N VAL A 173 3.85 14.25 2.12
CA VAL A 173 5.32 14.32 2.09
C VAL A 173 5.85 14.37 0.67
#